data_6776361708962ac692640f9b69d9263b
#
_entry.id   6776361708962ac692640f9b69d9263b
#
_cell.length_a   1.000
_cell.length_b   1.000
_cell.length_c   1.000
_cell.angle_alpha   90.00
_cell.angle_beta   90.00
_cell.angle_gamma   90.00
#
_symmetry.space_group_name_H-M   'P 1'
#
loop_
_entity.id
_entity.type
_entity.pdbx_description
1 polymer ?
#
loop_
_entity_poly.entity_id
_entity_poly.type
_entity_poly.pdbx_seq_one_letter_code
_entity_poly.pdbx_strand_id
1 'polypeptide(L)'
;MWIKVKGKKDIDVYDNNEEIVFAQSVNKIEDKIVKKIDKSEEKMVELHTHTKMSEMVGVTEASDIVKRAISYGHKAVAITDYGVCHSFPFAYKAAKGSDLKVIFGVDAYMVDDERPMVERPKNIDIMEETYVVYDIETLGLNSHENDIIEIGAVKMVGDRIVDTYSKFVKPSRPVPKKIEELTGINNGTVASADGIEKVLPEFMEFIGDATLVAHNAKFDIGFVKRDVKKYLGYDYNPS
;
A
#
# COMPACT_ATOMS: atom_id res chain seq x y z
N MET A 1 -31.27 12.37 3.42
CA MET A 1 -32.29 13.43 3.12
C MET A 1 -32.10 13.87 1.69
N TRP A 2 -33.16 13.84 0.86
CA TRP A 2 -33.09 14.33 -0.52
C TRP A 2 -33.56 15.78 -0.58
N ILE A 3 -32.89 16.58 -1.36
CA ILE A 3 -33.26 17.96 -1.60
C ILE A 3 -33.35 18.22 -3.09
N LYS A 4 -34.30 19.09 -3.49
CA LYS A 4 -34.41 19.65 -4.83
C LYS A 4 -33.95 21.11 -4.78
N VAL A 5 -32.89 21.40 -5.51
CA VAL A 5 -32.36 22.75 -5.62
C VAL A 5 -32.76 23.35 -6.96
N LYS A 6 -33.29 24.56 -6.93
CA LYS A 6 -33.47 25.41 -8.11
C LYS A 6 -32.52 26.58 -8.00
N GLY A 7 -31.69 26.79 -9.02
CA GLY A 7 -30.68 27.85 -8.99
C GLY A 7 -30.00 28.02 -10.34
N LYS A 8 -29.05 28.95 -10.37
CA LYS A 8 -28.19 29.19 -11.54
C LYS A 8 -26.89 28.41 -11.35
N LYS A 9 -26.50 27.62 -12.36
CA LYS A 9 -25.21 26.98 -12.40
C LYS A 9 -24.14 28.01 -12.78
N ASP A 10 -23.04 28.02 -12.10
CA ASP A 10 -21.89 28.90 -12.34
C ASP A 10 -20.57 28.19 -11.96
N ILE A 11 -19.46 28.86 -12.16
CA ILE A 11 -18.14 28.33 -11.81
C ILE A 11 -17.58 29.17 -10.66
N ASP A 12 -17.14 28.50 -9.60
CA ASP A 12 -16.43 29.16 -8.51
C ASP A 12 -14.98 29.42 -8.91
N VAL A 13 -14.68 30.67 -9.19
CA VAL A 13 -13.34 31.11 -9.59
C VAL A 13 -12.35 31.17 -8.42
N TYR A 14 -12.83 31.04 -7.17
CA TYR A 14 -12.02 31.11 -5.96
C TYR A 14 -11.68 29.71 -5.39
N ASP A 15 -12.41 28.66 -5.85
CA ASP A 15 -12.17 27.30 -5.42
C ASP A 15 -12.01 26.36 -6.63
N ASN A 16 -10.80 26.31 -7.17
CA ASN A 16 -10.34 25.42 -8.26
C ASN A 16 -11.24 25.37 -9.51
N ASN A 17 -12.02 26.41 -9.80
CA ASN A 17 -13.01 26.45 -10.88
C ASN A 17 -14.06 25.32 -10.80
N GLU A 18 -14.47 24.93 -9.61
CA GLU A 18 -15.51 23.93 -9.43
C GLU A 18 -16.90 24.45 -9.91
N GLU A 19 -17.71 23.53 -10.43
CA GLU A 19 -19.08 23.84 -10.80
C GLU A 19 -19.96 23.97 -9.54
N ILE A 20 -20.54 25.15 -9.33
CA ILE A 20 -21.43 25.45 -8.21
C ILE A 20 -22.83 25.80 -8.66
N VAL A 21 -23.78 25.71 -7.74
CA VAL A 21 -25.15 26.16 -7.97
C VAL A 21 -25.54 27.22 -6.96
N PHE A 22 -25.73 28.44 -7.43
CA PHE A 22 -26.33 29.51 -6.63
C PHE A 22 -27.82 29.20 -6.42
N ALA A 23 -28.14 28.66 -5.25
CA ALA A 23 -29.48 28.20 -4.92
C ALA A 23 -30.45 29.37 -4.74
N GLN A 24 -31.53 29.41 -5.54
CA GLN A 24 -32.67 30.31 -5.35
C GLN A 24 -33.75 29.72 -4.45
N SER A 25 -33.89 28.40 -4.49
CA SER A 25 -34.75 27.67 -3.56
C SER A 25 -34.23 26.26 -3.28
N VAL A 26 -34.38 25.81 -2.06
CA VAL A 26 -34.02 24.47 -1.61
C VAL A 26 -35.27 23.86 -0.97
N ASN A 27 -35.78 22.79 -1.53
CA ASN A 27 -36.97 22.08 -1.03
C ASN A 27 -36.58 20.66 -0.63
N LYS A 28 -37.00 20.23 0.54
CA LYS A 28 -36.96 18.83 0.93
C LYS A 28 -37.94 18.04 0.06
N ILE A 29 -37.47 16.94 -0.51
CA ILE A 29 -38.33 16.04 -1.28
C ILE A 29 -38.40 14.69 -0.56
N GLU A 30 -39.47 13.94 -0.87
CA GLU A 30 -39.58 12.57 -0.35
C GLU A 30 -38.46 11.71 -0.84
N ASP A 31 -38.02 10.81 0.03
CA ASP A 31 -36.94 9.87 -0.27
C ASP A 31 -37.34 8.93 -1.40
N LYS A 32 -36.73 9.12 -2.57
CA LYS A 32 -36.88 8.21 -3.73
C LYS A 32 -35.96 7.00 -3.65
N ILE A 33 -35.42 6.71 -2.48
CA ILE A 33 -34.53 5.54 -2.31
C ILE A 33 -35.38 4.29 -2.48
N VAL A 34 -35.21 3.63 -3.61
CA VAL A 34 -35.72 2.27 -3.79
C VAL A 34 -34.91 1.38 -2.84
N LYS A 35 -35.55 0.94 -1.76
CA LYS A 35 -34.92 -0.01 -0.84
C LYS A 35 -34.58 -1.27 -1.62
N LYS A 36 -33.30 -1.58 -1.75
CA LYS A 36 -32.89 -2.87 -2.30
C LYS A 36 -33.41 -3.97 -1.39
N ILE A 37 -33.98 -5.01 -1.97
CA ILE A 37 -34.50 -6.18 -1.29
C ILE A 37 -33.72 -7.37 -1.83
N ASP A 38 -33.22 -8.22 -0.95
CA ASP A 38 -32.68 -9.52 -1.34
C ASP A 38 -33.85 -10.48 -1.64
N LYS A 39 -33.95 -10.94 -2.89
CA LYS A 39 -34.99 -11.83 -3.39
C LYS A 39 -34.50 -13.28 -3.53
N SER A 40 -33.25 -13.58 -3.19
CA SER A 40 -32.72 -14.94 -3.28
C SER A 40 -33.45 -15.87 -2.33
N GLU A 41 -33.75 -17.08 -2.77
CA GLU A 41 -34.38 -18.13 -1.94
C GLU A 41 -33.38 -18.56 -0.84
N GLU A 42 -32.14 -18.79 -1.25
CA GLU A 42 -31.05 -19.14 -0.33
C GLU A 42 -30.26 -17.87 0.01
N LYS A 43 -30.12 -17.59 1.31
CA LYS A 43 -29.45 -16.38 1.81
C LYS A 43 -27.98 -16.66 2.08
N MET A 44 -27.13 -15.82 1.54
CA MET A 44 -25.71 -15.84 1.88
C MET A 44 -25.50 -15.40 3.33
N VAL A 45 -24.53 -15.99 4.01
CA VAL A 45 -24.02 -15.51 5.28
C VAL A 45 -22.74 -14.69 4.99
N GLU A 46 -22.81 -13.40 5.29
CA GLU A 46 -21.63 -12.54 5.15
C GLU A 46 -20.69 -12.77 6.34
N LEU A 47 -19.49 -13.23 6.05
CA LEU A 47 -18.50 -13.60 7.06
C LEU A 47 -17.36 -12.60 7.23
N HIS A 48 -17.31 -11.54 6.39
CA HIS A 48 -16.23 -10.57 6.38
C HIS A 48 -16.77 -9.16 6.14
N THR A 49 -17.07 -8.45 7.21
CA THR A 49 -17.71 -7.13 7.13
C THR A 49 -16.99 -6.13 8.03
N HIS A 50 -16.61 -5.01 7.44
CA HIS A 50 -16.01 -3.87 8.13
C HIS A 50 -17.04 -2.77 8.38
N THR A 51 -17.05 -2.26 9.60
CA THR A 51 -17.85 -1.10 9.97
C THR A 51 -17.01 0.19 9.85
N LYS A 52 -17.63 1.34 10.16
CA LYS A 52 -16.87 2.60 10.26
C LYS A 52 -15.75 2.61 11.32
N MET A 53 -15.68 1.57 12.17
CA MET A 53 -14.59 1.41 13.13
C MET A 53 -13.31 0.90 12.46
N SER A 54 -13.40 0.37 11.25
CA SER A 54 -12.26 0.10 10.37
C SER A 54 -11.90 1.40 9.65
N GLU A 55 -10.97 2.15 10.23
CA GLU A 55 -10.56 3.46 9.74
C GLU A 55 -10.13 3.40 8.26
N MET A 56 -10.56 4.40 7.48
CA MET A 56 -10.32 4.53 6.03
C MET A 56 -10.88 3.40 5.14
N VAL A 57 -11.55 2.39 5.71
CA VAL A 57 -12.08 1.22 4.97
C VAL A 57 -13.59 1.17 5.02
N GLY A 58 -14.18 1.25 6.22
CA GLY A 58 -15.62 1.15 6.42
C GLY A 58 -16.28 2.52 6.65
N VAL A 59 -17.50 2.69 6.13
CA VAL A 59 -18.28 3.93 6.31
C VAL A 59 -19.63 3.67 7.00
N THR A 60 -20.02 2.40 7.17
CA THR A 60 -21.33 1.99 7.65
C THR A 60 -21.32 1.70 9.14
N GLU A 61 -22.34 2.14 9.86
CA GLU A 61 -22.55 1.80 11.26
C GLU A 61 -22.80 0.30 11.44
N ALA A 62 -22.21 -0.32 12.47
CA ALA A 62 -22.47 -1.73 12.79
C ALA A 62 -23.97 -2.03 12.97
N SER A 63 -24.70 -1.12 13.61
CA SER A 63 -26.15 -1.26 13.78
C SER A 63 -26.92 -1.27 12.46
N ASP A 64 -26.45 -0.56 11.44
CA ASP A 64 -27.12 -0.49 10.15
C ASP A 64 -26.82 -1.71 9.28
N ILE A 65 -25.60 -2.26 9.39
CA ILE A 65 -25.25 -3.55 8.78
C ILE A 65 -26.18 -4.64 9.34
N VAL A 66 -26.30 -4.73 10.65
CA VAL A 66 -27.17 -5.72 11.33
C VAL A 66 -28.63 -5.56 10.93
N LYS A 67 -29.18 -4.33 10.97
CA LYS A 67 -30.55 -4.06 10.54
C LYS A 67 -30.77 -4.43 9.07
N ARG A 68 -29.78 -4.21 8.22
CA ARG A 68 -29.85 -4.59 6.80
C ARG A 68 -29.87 -6.11 6.65
N ALA A 69 -29.02 -6.85 7.35
CA ALA A 69 -29.02 -8.31 7.36
C ALA A 69 -30.38 -8.88 7.83
N ILE A 70 -30.95 -8.31 8.88
CA ILE A 70 -32.31 -8.68 9.34
C ILE A 70 -33.34 -8.42 8.23
N SER A 71 -33.31 -7.24 7.60
CA SER A 71 -34.29 -6.86 6.55
C SER A 71 -34.17 -7.73 5.29
N TYR A 72 -33.03 -8.37 5.07
CA TYR A 72 -32.78 -9.30 3.97
C TYR A 72 -33.12 -10.76 4.34
N GLY A 73 -33.39 -11.04 5.61
CA GLY A 73 -33.69 -12.39 6.09
C GLY A 73 -32.45 -13.27 6.20
N HIS A 74 -31.27 -12.68 6.40
CA HIS A 74 -30.04 -13.43 6.64
C HIS A 74 -30.11 -14.15 7.98
N LYS A 75 -29.49 -15.35 8.06
CA LYS A 75 -29.43 -16.16 9.29
C LYS A 75 -28.29 -15.69 10.20
N ALA A 76 -27.21 -15.15 9.62
CA ALA A 76 -26.07 -14.64 10.34
C ALA A 76 -25.37 -13.52 9.57
N VAL A 77 -24.58 -12.72 10.28
CA VAL A 77 -23.64 -11.74 9.74
C VAL A 77 -22.42 -11.66 10.66
N ALA A 78 -21.23 -11.64 10.10
CA ALA A 78 -20.01 -11.39 10.87
C ALA A 78 -19.68 -9.89 10.87
N ILE A 79 -19.10 -9.43 11.97
CA ILE A 79 -18.49 -8.11 12.09
C ILE A 79 -17.01 -8.34 12.37
N THR A 80 -16.14 -7.90 11.46
CA THR A 80 -14.70 -8.23 11.44
C THR A 80 -13.86 -6.99 11.19
N ASP A 81 -13.97 -5.99 12.07
CA ASP A 81 -13.20 -4.77 11.92
C ASP A 81 -11.68 -4.99 12.05
N TYR A 82 -10.88 -4.14 11.41
CA TYR A 82 -9.42 -4.20 11.46
C TYR A 82 -8.88 -3.88 12.86
N GLY A 83 -8.29 -4.88 13.52
CA GLY A 83 -7.57 -4.72 14.77
C GLY A 83 -8.39 -4.23 15.97
N VAL A 84 -9.72 -4.06 15.83
CA VAL A 84 -10.59 -3.48 16.86
C VAL A 84 -11.90 -4.25 17.04
N CYS A 85 -12.47 -4.15 18.25
CA CYS A 85 -13.75 -4.77 18.64
C CYS A 85 -14.81 -3.73 19.05
N HIS A 86 -14.59 -2.45 18.76
CA HIS A 86 -15.45 -1.34 19.22
C HIS A 86 -16.89 -1.41 18.69
N SER A 87 -17.11 -2.04 17.56
CA SER A 87 -18.42 -2.21 16.93
C SER A 87 -19.31 -3.26 17.60
N PHE A 88 -18.76 -4.18 18.37
CA PHE A 88 -19.47 -5.33 18.93
C PHE A 88 -20.69 -4.97 19.79
N PRO A 89 -20.62 -4.03 20.76
CA PRO A 89 -21.77 -3.65 21.57
C PRO A 89 -22.93 -3.09 20.73
N PHE A 90 -22.61 -2.35 19.66
CA PHE A 90 -23.60 -1.77 18.76
C PHE A 90 -24.28 -2.84 17.90
N ALA A 91 -23.50 -3.78 17.36
CA ALA A 91 -24.02 -4.92 16.61
C ALA A 91 -24.90 -5.82 17.47
N TYR A 92 -24.44 -6.16 18.68
CA TYR A 92 -25.20 -6.95 19.64
C TYR A 92 -26.53 -6.30 20.00
N LYS A 93 -26.51 -5.01 20.34
CA LYS A 93 -27.72 -4.26 20.69
C LYS A 93 -28.71 -4.21 19.52
N ALA A 94 -28.22 -4.05 18.28
CA ALA A 94 -29.07 -3.99 17.10
C ALA A 94 -29.71 -5.36 16.74
N ALA A 95 -29.05 -6.46 17.05
CA ALA A 95 -29.57 -7.82 16.82
C ALA A 95 -30.53 -8.30 17.92
N LYS A 96 -30.55 -7.64 19.08
CA LYS A 96 -31.36 -8.08 20.23
C LYS A 96 -32.84 -8.16 19.88
N GLY A 97 -33.43 -9.33 20.10
CA GLY A 97 -34.84 -9.59 19.80
C GLY A 97 -35.12 -10.02 18.34
N SER A 98 -34.08 -10.27 17.55
CA SER A 98 -34.17 -10.89 16.22
C SER A 98 -33.58 -12.31 16.24
N ASP A 99 -33.88 -13.09 15.20
CA ASP A 99 -33.30 -14.43 15.00
C ASP A 99 -31.93 -14.37 14.29
N LEU A 100 -31.42 -13.18 13.98
CA LEU A 100 -30.12 -13.01 13.33
C LEU A 100 -28.97 -13.34 14.31
N LYS A 101 -28.11 -14.26 13.92
CA LYS A 101 -26.84 -14.53 14.66
C LYS A 101 -25.77 -13.52 14.24
N VAL A 102 -25.27 -12.74 15.18
CA VAL A 102 -24.07 -11.92 14.95
C VAL A 102 -22.84 -12.76 15.32
N ILE A 103 -21.90 -12.85 14.38
CA ILE A 103 -20.60 -13.48 14.57
C ILE A 103 -19.60 -12.37 14.83
N PHE A 104 -18.92 -12.43 15.96
CA PHE A 104 -17.90 -11.45 16.34
C PHE A 104 -16.52 -11.99 15.94
N GLY A 105 -15.82 -11.24 15.14
CA GLY A 105 -14.49 -11.53 14.65
C GLY A 105 -13.66 -10.26 14.56
N VAL A 106 -12.41 -10.42 14.24
CA VAL A 106 -11.49 -9.31 14.00
C VAL A 106 -10.54 -9.70 12.89
N ASP A 107 -10.27 -8.78 11.98
CA ASP A 107 -9.13 -8.89 11.06
C ASP A 107 -7.87 -8.52 11.84
N ALA A 108 -7.17 -9.55 12.30
CA ALA A 108 -5.99 -9.38 13.13
C ALA A 108 -4.74 -9.14 12.27
N TYR A 109 -3.91 -8.22 12.73
CA TYR A 109 -2.55 -8.11 12.20
C TYR A 109 -1.68 -9.18 12.87
N MET A 110 -1.12 -10.06 12.05
CA MET A 110 -0.18 -11.08 12.53
C MET A 110 1.24 -10.67 12.16
N VAL A 111 2.10 -10.64 13.15
CA VAL A 111 3.55 -10.52 12.95
C VAL A 111 4.13 -11.94 12.97
N ASP A 112 4.91 -12.25 11.95
CA ASP A 112 5.67 -13.50 11.90
C ASP A 112 7.04 -13.25 12.55
N ASP A 113 7.14 -13.57 13.83
CA ASP A 113 8.37 -13.39 14.62
C ASP A 113 9.51 -14.31 14.16
N GLU A 114 9.21 -15.32 13.32
CA GLU A 114 10.23 -16.18 12.72
C GLU A 114 10.93 -15.49 11.52
N ARG A 115 10.43 -14.33 11.06
CA ARG A 115 11.06 -13.52 10.02
C ARG A 115 11.80 -12.35 10.64
N PRO A 116 13.10 -12.48 10.88
CA PRO A 116 13.87 -11.39 11.46
C PRO A 116 13.90 -10.19 10.50
N MET A 117 13.73 -8.98 11.06
CA MET A 117 13.97 -7.73 10.30
C MET A 117 15.46 -7.51 10.02
N VAL A 118 16.32 -8.12 10.80
CA VAL A 118 17.77 -8.06 10.66
C VAL A 118 18.29 -9.46 10.35
N GLU A 119 18.86 -9.63 9.16
CA GLU A 119 19.56 -10.85 8.78
C GLU A 119 21.02 -10.75 9.21
N ARG A 120 21.55 -11.80 9.84
CA ARG A 120 22.94 -11.86 10.33
C ARG A 120 23.31 -10.72 11.29
N PRO A 121 22.61 -10.62 12.42
CA PRO A 121 22.85 -9.53 13.36
C PRO A 121 24.29 -9.54 13.85
N LYS A 122 24.89 -8.37 13.88
CA LYS A 122 26.22 -8.12 14.47
C LYS A 122 26.02 -7.58 15.90
N ASN A 123 26.95 -7.93 16.79
CA ASN A 123 26.95 -7.36 18.16
C ASN A 123 27.80 -6.09 18.20
N ILE A 124 27.26 -5.02 17.63
CA ILE A 124 27.92 -3.72 17.51
C ILE A 124 26.97 -2.61 17.98
N ASP A 125 27.54 -1.48 18.37
CA ASP A 125 26.76 -0.28 18.65
C ASP A 125 26.22 0.28 17.34
N ILE A 126 24.91 0.47 17.27
CA ILE A 126 24.24 1.02 16.09
C ILE A 126 24.70 2.43 15.74
N MET A 127 25.25 3.18 16.71
CA MET A 127 25.77 4.53 16.48
C MET A 127 27.22 4.53 15.93
N GLU A 128 27.90 3.41 16.00
CA GLU A 128 29.26 3.24 15.49
C GLU A 128 29.31 2.49 14.15
N GLU A 129 28.22 1.78 13.82
CA GLU A 129 28.15 1.00 12.57
C GLU A 129 28.02 1.91 11.35
N THR A 130 28.60 1.45 10.26
CA THR A 130 28.42 2.03 8.93
C THR A 130 27.25 1.37 8.23
N TYR A 131 26.27 2.16 7.86
CA TYR A 131 25.09 1.72 7.10
C TYR A 131 25.14 2.25 5.67
N VAL A 132 24.67 1.44 4.73
CA VAL A 132 24.27 1.89 3.40
C VAL A 132 22.79 1.65 3.23
N VAL A 133 22.03 2.74 3.28
CA VAL A 133 20.59 2.75 2.97
C VAL A 133 20.45 2.91 1.48
N TYR A 134 19.83 1.95 0.81
CA TYR A 134 19.73 1.97 -0.65
C TYR A 134 18.37 1.54 -1.16
N ASP A 135 18.08 1.95 -2.36
CA ASP A 135 16.88 1.60 -3.11
C ASP A 135 17.21 1.45 -4.59
N ILE A 136 16.48 0.60 -5.31
CA ILE A 136 16.67 0.40 -6.75
C ILE A 136 15.38 0.59 -7.52
N GLU A 137 15.48 1.21 -8.68
CA GLU A 137 14.41 1.21 -9.66
C GLU A 137 14.66 0.16 -10.74
N THR A 138 13.61 -0.52 -11.18
CA THR A 138 13.72 -1.68 -12.07
C THR A 138 12.66 -1.67 -13.16
N LEU A 139 12.85 -2.47 -14.21
CA LEU A 139 11.85 -2.65 -15.28
C LEU A 139 10.65 -3.51 -14.86
N GLY A 140 10.62 -4.04 -13.64
CA GLY A 140 9.55 -4.87 -13.09
C GLY A 140 9.98 -5.67 -11.87
N LEU A 141 9.05 -6.42 -11.27
CA LEU A 141 9.23 -7.01 -9.94
C LEU A 141 10.07 -8.30 -9.91
N ASN A 142 10.20 -9.01 -11.03
CA ASN A 142 10.93 -10.27 -11.08
C ASN A 142 12.41 -10.03 -11.38
N SER A 143 13.28 -10.28 -10.40
CA SER A 143 14.73 -10.08 -10.54
C SER A 143 15.39 -10.96 -11.63
N HIS A 144 14.78 -12.08 -12.03
CA HIS A 144 15.34 -12.92 -13.09
C HIS A 144 15.06 -12.40 -14.51
N GLU A 145 14.05 -11.54 -14.69
CA GLU A 145 13.55 -11.10 -15.99
C GLU A 145 13.72 -9.60 -16.24
N ASN A 146 14.01 -8.84 -15.20
CA ASN A 146 14.03 -7.38 -15.28
C ASN A 146 15.38 -6.79 -14.89
N ASP A 147 15.72 -5.70 -15.56
CA ASP A 147 16.96 -4.98 -15.30
C ASP A 147 16.75 -3.90 -14.23
N ILE A 148 17.83 -3.57 -13.52
CA ILE A 148 17.94 -2.35 -12.72
C ILE A 148 18.07 -1.16 -13.68
N ILE A 149 17.39 -0.04 -13.40
CA ILE A 149 17.48 1.20 -14.17
C ILE A 149 17.98 2.39 -13.37
N GLU A 150 17.99 2.28 -12.03
CA GLU A 150 18.63 3.26 -11.12
C GLU A 150 19.08 2.55 -9.84
N ILE A 151 20.17 3.03 -9.26
CA ILE A 151 20.62 2.69 -7.90
C ILE A 151 20.81 3.99 -7.15
N GLY A 152 20.06 4.20 -6.08
CA GLY A 152 20.23 5.29 -5.13
C GLY A 152 20.69 4.77 -3.78
N ALA A 153 21.69 5.41 -3.17
CA ALA A 153 22.16 4.99 -1.86
C ALA A 153 22.75 6.15 -1.05
N VAL A 154 22.63 6.02 0.27
CA VAL A 154 23.20 6.94 1.25
C VAL A 154 24.05 6.15 2.24
N LYS A 155 25.29 6.53 2.43
CA LYS A 155 26.18 5.95 3.44
C LYS A 155 26.13 6.78 4.71
N MET A 156 25.90 6.12 5.84
CA MET A 156 25.76 6.74 7.15
C MET A 156 26.72 6.09 8.17
N VAL A 157 27.19 6.88 9.12
CA VAL A 157 27.85 6.41 10.34
C VAL A 157 27.09 7.02 11.51
N GLY A 158 26.43 6.17 12.30
CA GLY A 158 25.48 6.62 13.30
C GLY A 158 24.34 7.45 12.66
N ASP A 159 24.21 8.70 13.12
CA ASP A 159 23.19 9.66 12.65
C ASP A 159 23.67 10.58 11.50
N ARG A 160 24.91 10.40 11.02
CA ARG A 160 25.50 11.30 10.03
C ARG A 160 25.61 10.66 8.65
N ILE A 161 25.12 11.36 7.64
CA ILE A 161 25.40 11.04 6.24
C ILE A 161 26.86 11.40 5.94
N VAL A 162 27.61 10.42 5.46
CA VAL A 162 29.04 10.58 5.10
C VAL A 162 29.29 10.55 3.61
N ASP A 163 28.40 9.89 2.83
CA ASP A 163 28.52 9.82 1.38
C ASP A 163 27.17 9.51 0.73
N THR A 164 27.06 9.76 -0.58
CA THR A 164 25.84 9.47 -1.37
C THR A 164 26.23 8.89 -2.72
N TYR A 165 25.40 7.98 -3.22
CA TYR A 165 25.54 7.35 -4.52
C TYR A 165 24.22 7.43 -5.28
N SER A 166 24.24 7.85 -6.54
CA SER A 166 23.07 7.84 -7.43
C SER A 166 23.55 7.64 -8.85
N LYS A 167 23.08 6.59 -9.49
CA LYS A 167 23.43 6.23 -10.88
C LYS A 167 22.23 5.66 -11.60
N PHE A 168 21.93 6.22 -12.75
CA PHE A 168 21.08 5.55 -13.73
C PHE A 168 21.85 4.40 -14.40
N VAL A 169 21.11 3.36 -14.75
CA VAL A 169 21.64 2.16 -15.42
C VAL A 169 20.93 1.99 -16.75
N LYS A 170 21.71 1.77 -17.82
CA LYS A 170 21.15 1.49 -19.14
C LYS A 170 20.62 0.06 -19.19
N PRO A 171 19.31 -0.12 -19.36
CA PRO A 171 18.71 -1.46 -19.42
C PRO A 171 18.93 -2.13 -20.78
N SER A 172 18.78 -3.46 -20.83
CA SER A 172 18.88 -4.26 -22.06
C SER A 172 17.69 -4.06 -23.02
N ARG A 173 16.57 -3.52 -22.53
CA ARG A 173 15.35 -3.26 -23.29
C ARG A 173 14.76 -1.90 -22.93
N PRO A 174 13.91 -1.31 -23.79
CA PRO A 174 13.29 -0.02 -23.49
C PRO A 174 12.47 -0.03 -22.20
N VAL A 175 12.48 1.11 -21.48
CA VAL A 175 11.66 1.32 -20.29
C VAL A 175 10.18 1.33 -20.69
N PRO A 176 9.36 0.42 -20.13
CA PRO A 176 7.92 0.39 -20.40
C PRO A 176 7.23 1.64 -19.89
N LYS A 177 6.18 2.10 -20.59
CA LYS A 177 5.42 3.30 -20.21
C LYS A 177 4.88 3.24 -18.78
N LYS A 178 4.44 2.06 -18.33
CA LYS A 178 3.98 1.85 -16.95
C LYS A 178 5.08 2.12 -15.91
N ILE A 179 6.32 1.75 -16.22
CA ILE A 179 7.47 1.99 -15.33
C ILE A 179 7.84 3.48 -15.34
N GLU A 180 7.84 4.12 -16.53
CA GLU A 180 8.02 5.57 -16.66
C GLU A 180 6.98 6.35 -15.84
N GLU A 181 5.70 5.95 -15.89
CA GLU A 181 4.62 6.58 -15.11
C GLU A 181 4.81 6.39 -13.58
N LEU A 182 5.41 5.28 -13.16
CA LEU A 182 5.64 4.95 -11.75
C LEU A 182 6.88 5.64 -11.18
N THR A 183 8.00 5.60 -11.91
CA THR A 183 9.32 6.01 -11.42
C THR A 183 9.75 7.39 -11.93
N GLY A 184 9.11 7.88 -13.00
CA GLY A 184 9.54 9.09 -13.71
C GLY A 184 10.74 8.86 -14.63
N ILE A 185 11.34 7.67 -14.65
CA ILE A 185 12.51 7.34 -15.46
C ILE A 185 12.06 6.90 -16.85
N ASN A 186 12.50 7.60 -17.87
CA ASN A 186 12.15 7.32 -19.26
C ASN A 186 13.37 6.87 -20.08
N ASN A 187 13.12 6.47 -21.32
CA ASN A 187 14.18 6.01 -22.23
C ASN A 187 15.26 7.08 -22.50
N GLY A 188 14.90 8.37 -22.47
CA GLY A 188 15.86 9.48 -22.61
C GLY A 188 16.79 9.57 -21.39
N THR A 189 16.25 9.37 -20.19
CA THR A 189 17.02 9.39 -18.93
C THR A 189 18.14 8.36 -18.92
N VAL A 190 17.84 7.13 -19.36
CA VAL A 190 18.81 6.01 -19.33
C VAL A 190 19.64 5.85 -20.60
N ALA A 191 19.35 6.65 -21.65
CA ALA A 191 20.00 6.49 -22.97
C ALA A 191 21.51 6.63 -22.93
N SER A 192 22.02 7.57 -22.14
CA SER A 192 23.46 7.85 -21.98
C SER A 192 24.07 7.23 -20.72
N ALA A 193 23.28 6.47 -19.95
CA ALA A 193 23.76 5.80 -18.75
C ALA A 193 24.70 4.63 -19.10
N ASP A 194 25.62 4.33 -18.18
CA ASP A 194 26.46 3.14 -18.25
C ASP A 194 25.61 1.87 -18.01
N GLY A 195 26.04 0.73 -18.56
CA GLY A 195 25.42 -0.55 -18.27
C GLY A 195 25.73 -1.04 -16.87
N ILE A 196 24.94 -2.02 -16.41
CA ILE A 196 25.08 -2.61 -15.07
C ILE A 196 26.48 -3.19 -14.81
N GLU A 197 27.13 -3.71 -15.84
CA GLU A 197 28.50 -4.28 -15.77
C GLU A 197 29.55 -3.26 -15.33
N LYS A 198 29.28 -1.96 -15.50
CA LYS A 198 30.16 -0.88 -15.06
C LYS A 198 29.66 -0.24 -13.76
N VAL A 199 28.37 -0.04 -13.61
CA VAL A 199 27.76 0.60 -12.42
C VAL A 199 27.86 -0.29 -11.20
N LEU A 200 27.69 -1.61 -11.36
CA LEU A 200 27.68 -2.56 -10.25
C LEU A 200 29.03 -2.63 -9.48
N PRO A 201 30.19 -2.71 -10.13
CA PRO A 201 31.48 -2.66 -9.41
C PRO A 201 31.64 -1.38 -8.57
N GLU A 202 31.25 -0.22 -9.11
CA GLU A 202 31.30 1.06 -8.40
C GLU A 202 30.37 1.04 -7.17
N PHE A 203 29.16 0.48 -7.32
CA PHE A 203 28.22 0.33 -6.23
C PHE A 203 28.73 -0.63 -5.15
N MET A 204 29.35 -1.74 -5.53
CA MET A 204 29.95 -2.69 -4.58
C MET A 204 31.13 -2.06 -3.82
N GLU A 205 31.92 -1.23 -4.46
CA GLU A 205 32.98 -0.44 -3.80
C GLU A 205 32.39 0.58 -2.83
N PHE A 206 31.30 1.25 -3.25
CA PHE A 206 30.57 2.17 -2.37
C PHE A 206 30.01 1.47 -1.13
N ILE A 207 29.42 0.28 -1.27
CA ILE A 207 28.93 -0.52 -0.12
C ILE A 207 30.08 -0.87 0.82
N GLY A 208 31.15 -1.47 0.30
CA GLY A 208 32.24 -2.03 1.13
C GLY A 208 31.70 -3.06 2.13
N ASP A 209 32.10 -2.91 3.40
CA ASP A 209 31.69 -3.81 4.49
C ASP A 209 30.50 -3.30 5.31
N ALA A 210 29.81 -2.26 4.83
CA ALA A 210 28.68 -1.63 5.51
C ALA A 210 27.50 -2.58 5.67
N THR A 211 26.74 -2.38 6.72
CA THR A 211 25.43 -3.03 6.89
C THR A 211 24.42 -2.42 5.93
N LEU A 212 23.75 -3.27 5.12
CA LEU A 212 22.79 -2.84 4.13
C LEU A 212 21.40 -2.66 4.74
N VAL A 213 20.76 -1.57 4.37
CA VAL A 213 19.38 -1.24 4.77
C VAL A 213 18.56 -0.90 3.53
N ALA A 214 17.40 -1.53 3.38
CA ALA A 214 16.44 -1.21 2.33
C ALA A 214 15.01 -1.47 2.80
N HIS A 215 14.04 -0.78 2.19
CA HIS A 215 12.62 -1.08 2.40
C HIS A 215 12.27 -2.37 1.62
N ASN A 216 11.79 -3.41 2.35
CA ASN A 216 11.60 -4.75 1.76
C ASN A 216 12.89 -5.30 1.10
N ALA A 217 13.98 -5.26 1.85
CA ALA A 217 15.34 -5.56 1.39
C ALA A 217 15.49 -6.85 0.55
N LYS A 218 14.57 -7.83 0.68
CA LYS A 218 14.57 -9.06 -0.14
C LYS A 218 14.38 -8.78 -1.63
N PHE A 219 13.63 -7.72 -1.96
CA PHE A 219 13.45 -7.30 -3.34
C PHE A 219 14.78 -6.76 -3.90
N ASP A 220 15.31 -5.72 -3.30
CA ASP A 220 16.53 -5.03 -3.79
C ASP A 220 17.75 -5.95 -3.82
N ILE A 221 17.97 -6.67 -2.71
CA ILE A 221 19.10 -7.58 -2.62
C ILE A 221 19.01 -8.76 -3.61
N GLY A 222 17.79 -9.16 -4.01
CA GLY A 222 17.59 -10.18 -5.02
C GLY A 222 18.16 -9.79 -6.39
N PHE A 223 17.98 -8.54 -6.81
CA PHE A 223 18.57 -7.99 -8.02
C PHE A 223 20.08 -7.86 -7.90
N VAL A 224 20.57 -7.28 -6.81
CA VAL A 224 22.01 -7.11 -6.58
C VAL A 224 22.74 -8.46 -6.56
N LYS A 225 22.23 -9.47 -5.84
CA LYS A 225 22.81 -10.83 -5.81
C LYS A 225 22.88 -11.47 -7.18
N ARG A 226 21.81 -11.37 -7.97
CA ARG A 226 21.77 -11.89 -9.34
C ARG A 226 22.85 -11.24 -10.19
N ASP A 227 22.95 -9.91 -10.14
CA ASP A 227 23.87 -9.18 -11.00
C ASP A 227 25.31 -9.34 -10.54
N VAL A 228 25.61 -9.40 -9.24
CA VAL A 228 26.93 -9.76 -8.72
C VAL A 228 27.34 -11.15 -9.21
N LYS A 229 26.45 -12.14 -9.11
CA LYS A 229 26.73 -13.49 -9.61
C LYS A 229 27.01 -13.51 -11.12
N LYS A 230 26.19 -12.77 -11.90
CA LYS A 230 26.27 -12.74 -13.36
C LYS A 230 27.50 -11.98 -13.88
N TYR A 231 27.79 -10.82 -13.33
CA TYR A 231 28.80 -9.91 -13.86
C TYR A 231 30.13 -9.92 -13.11
N LEU A 232 30.12 -10.25 -11.80
CA LEU A 232 31.32 -10.31 -10.98
C LEU A 232 31.74 -11.74 -10.63
N GLY A 233 30.89 -12.74 -10.85
CA GLY A 233 31.23 -14.17 -10.79
C GLY A 233 31.27 -14.78 -9.39
N TYR A 234 30.78 -14.09 -8.34
CA TYR A 234 30.74 -14.64 -6.98
C TYR A 234 29.34 -14.53 -6.34
N ASP A 235 29.13 -15.32 -5.30
CA ASP A 235 27.90 -15.26 -4.52
C ASP A 235 28.01 -14.17 -3.45
N TYR A 236 27.19 -13.11 -3.59
CA TYR A 236 27.16 -12.00 -2.65
C TYR A 236 26.25 -12.29 -1.47
N ASN A 237 26.80 -12.17 -0.27
CA ASN A 237 26.08 -12.41 0.98
C ASN A 237 26.33 -11.25 1.95
N PRO A 238 25.60 -10.13 1.84
CA PRO A 238 25.80 -8.96 2.71
C PRO A 238 25.47 -9.26 4.18
N SER A 239 26.01 -8.41 5.03
CA SER A 239 25.70 -8.35 6.46
C SER A 239 24.47 -7.49 6.67
#